data_a403cf0a95ba495c49ac7d67f8eab2a0
#
_entry.id   a403cf0a95ba495c49ac7d67f8eab2a0
#
_cell.length_a   1.000
_cell.length_b   1.000
_cell.length_c   1.000
_cell.angle_alpha   90.00
_cell.angle_beta   90.00
_cell.angle_gamma   90.00
#
_symmetry.space_group_name_H-M   'P 1'
#
loop_
_entity.id
_entity.type
_entity.pdbx_description
1 polymer ?
#
loop_
_entity_poly.entity_id
_entity_poly.type
_entity_poly.pdbx_seq_one_letter_code
_entity_poly.pdbx_strand_id
1 'polypeptide(L)'
;LAAPSPALLAMAAHGLYYWDIAPGWSTTKFDRMREVLRAKFTQHADLQDLLLSTGEARLVESATVDNEVNRLWGEVNGSGRNMLGVLLMEIREDLRQEAEGYLVAAE
;
A
#
# COMPACT_ATOMS: atom_id res chain seq x y z
N LEU A 1 6.01 -2.79 14.74
CA LEU A 1 6.46 -2.67 13.38
C LEU A 1 5.41 -1.95 12.55
N ALA A 2 5.77 -0.84 11.97
CA ALA A 2 4.80 0.03 11.33
C ALA A 2 4.55 -0.30 9.86
N ALA A 3 5.47 -0.97 9.18
CA ALA A 3 5.37 -1.12 7.73
C ALA A 3 5.80 -2.52 7.27
N PRO A 4 5.31 -2.98 6.11
CA PRO A 4 5.87 -4.13 5.42
C PRO A 4 7.34 -3.92 5.09
N SER A 5 7.99 -4.92 4.51
CA SER A 5 9.42 -4.82 4.22
C SER A 5 9.74 -3.59 3.36
N PRO A 6 10.90 -2.96 3.58
CA PRO A 6 11.32 -1.83 2.74
C PRO A 6 11.35 -2.15 1.24
N ALA A 7 11.70 -3.37 0.88
CA ALA A 7 11.72 -3.79 -0.53
C ALA A 7 10.31 -3.73 -1.15
N LEU A 8 9.30 -4.16 -0.40
CA LEU A 8 7.92 -4.12 -0.86
C LEU A 8 7.45 -2.69 -1.09
N LEU A 9 7.72 -1.81 -0.13
CA LEU A 9 7.37 -0.40 -0.25
C LEU A 9 8.12 0.28 -1.39
N ALA A 10 9.41 -0.03 -1.55
CA ALA A 10 10.21 0.52 -2.65
C ALA A 10 9.67 0.11 -4.01
N MET A 11 9.22 -1.13 -4.17
CA MET A 11 8.62 -1.59 -5.43
C MET A 11 7.32 -0.84 -5.73
N ALA A 12 6.47 -0.66 -4.73
CA ALA A 12 5.23 0.08 -4.89
C ALA A 12 5.50 1.55 -5.22
N ALA A 13 6.43 2.18 -4.50
CA ALA A 13 6.80 3.57 -4.72
C ALA A 13 7.43 3.79 -6.10
N HIS A 14 8.22 2.85 -6.58
CA HIS A 14 8.83 2.93 -7.90
C HIS A 14 7.76 2.91 -9.00
N GLY A 15 6.80 2.01 -8.91
CA GLY A 15 5.68 1.97 -9.84
C GLY A 15 4.87 3.27 -9.81
N LEU A 16 4.66 3.82 -8.64
CA LEU A 16 3.98 5.08 -8.46
C LEU A 16 4.72 6.22 -9.15
N TYR A 17 6.03 6.31 -8.93
CA TYR A 17 6.83 7.39 -9.49
C TYR A 17 6.69 7.45 -11.01
N TYR A 18 6.72 6.29 -11.65
CA TYR A 18 6.52 6.20 -13.10
C TYR A 18 5.16 6.76 -13.51
N TRP A 19 4.12 6.44 -12.77
CA TRP A 19 2.76 6.87 -13.11
C TRP A 19 2.48 8.32 -12.75
N ASP A 20 3.15 8.85 -11.74
CA ASP A 20 2.93 10.22 -11.30
C ASP A 20 3.35 11.24 -12.36
N ILE A 21 4.21 10.86 -13.29
CA ILE A 21 4.62 11.72 -14.38
C ILE A 21 3.78 11.53 -15.66
N ALA A 22 2.86 10.56 -15.68
CA ALA A 22 2.02 10.32 -16.84
C ALA A 22 0.91 11.37 -16.92
N PRO A 23 0.62 11.90 -18.13
CA PRO A 23 -0.46 12.88 -18.28
C PRO A 23 -1.82 12.33 -17.82
N GLY A 24 -2.60 13.16 -17.15
CA GLY A 24 -3.94 12.78 -16.70
C GLY A 24 -3.99 11.99 -15.41
N TRP A 25 -2.87 11.78 -14.74
CA TRP A 25 -2.82 10.97 -13.54
C TRP A 25 -3.37 11.64 -12.30
N SER A 26 -3.52 12.98 -12.29
CA SER A 26 -3.85 13.73 -11.09
C SER A 26 -5.17 13.30 -10.43
N THR A 27 -6.15 12.82 -11.21
CA THR A 27 -7.46 12.42 -10.68
C THR A 27 -7.61 10.93 -10.45
N THR A 28 -6.73 10.10 -11.05
CA THR A 28 -6.88 8.63 -11.02
C THR A 28 -5.72 7.93 -10.35
N LYS A 29 -4.72 8.66 -9.89
CA LYS A 29 -3.49 8.05 -9.36
C LYS A 29 -3.73 7.16 -8.14
N PHE A 30 -4.67 7.52 -7.29
CA PHE A 30 -4.98 6.69 -6.12
C PHE A 30 -5.66 5.38 -6.53
N ASP A 31 -6.59 5.45 -7.46
CA ASP A 31 -7.27 4.25 -7.97
C ASP A 31 -6.28 3.32 -8.66
N ARG A 32 -5.36 3.87 -9.43
CA ARG A 32 -4.34 3.08 -10.11
C ARG A 32 -3.38 2.44 -9.13
N MET A 33 -2.96 3.18 -8.11
CA MET A 33 -2.10 2.59 -7.09
C MET A 33 -2.83 1.47 -6.35
N ARG A 34 -4.11 1.66 -6.03
CA ARG A 34 -4.92 0.61 -5.42
C ARG A 34 -4.97 -0.65 -6.28
N GLU A 35 -5.18 -0.50 -7.59
CA GLU A 35 -5.20 -1.62 -8.52
C GLU A 35 -3.87 -2.37 -8.55
N VAL A 36 -2.76 -1.64 -8.60
CA VAL A 36 -1.43 -2.24 -8.64
C VAL A 36 -1.11 -2.98 -7.35
N LEU A 37 -1.39 -2.36 -6.22
CA LEU A 37 -1.14 -2.98 -4.92
C LEU A 37 -2.01 -4.24 -4.76
N ARG A 38 -3.28 -4.14 -5.12
CA ARG A 38 -4.18 -5.30 -5.03
C ARG A 38 -3.70 -6.45 -5.90
N ALA A 39 -3.30 -6.15 -7.13
CA ALA A 39 -2.75 -7.16 -8.04
C ALA A 39 -1.50 -7.81 -7.45
N LYS A 40 -0.60 -7.01 -6.90
CA LYS A 40 0.64 -7.51 -6.30
C LYS A 40 0.35 -8.46 -5.13
N PHE A 41 -0.50 -8.07 -4.22
CA PHE A 41 -0.79 -8.87 -3.03
C PHE A 41 -1.71 -10.06 -3.31
N THR A 42 -2.41 -10.09 -4.43
CA THR A 42 -3.16 -11.27 -4.84
C THR A 42 -2.33 -12.26 -5.64
N GLN A 43 -1.32 -11.77 -6.36
CA GLN A 43 -0.46 -12.62 -7.18
C GLN A 43 0.72 -13.23 -6.43
N HIS A 44 1.08 -12.68 -5.28
CA HIS A 44 2.24 -13.10 -4.51
C HIS A 44 1.82 -13.48 -3.09
N ALA A 45 1.66 -14.78 -2.84
CA ALA A 45 1.18 -15.27 -1.56
C ALA A 45 2.09 -14.91 -0.40
N ASP A 46 3.40 -14.89 -0.60
CA ASP A 46 4.37 -14.49 0.41
C ASP A 46 4.21 -13.02 0.83
N LEU A 47 3.95 -12.14 -0.13
CA LEU A 47 3.71 -10.73 0.14
C LEU A 47 2.35 -10.54 0.82
N GLN A 48 1.34 -11.30 0.43
CA GLN A 48 0.04 -11.26 1.10
C GLN A 48 0.17 -11.68 2.57
N ASP A 49 0.89 -12.76 2.84
CA ASP A 49 1.12 -13.23 4.20
C ASP A 49 1.87 -12.18 5.02
N LEU A 50 2.85 -11.53 4.42
CA LEU A 50 3.60 -10.46 5.09
C LEU A 50 2.68 -9.30 5.47
N LEU A 51 1.84 -8.85 4.54
CA LEU A 51 0.90 -7.76 4.79
C LEU A 51 -0.10 -8.13 5.90
N LEU A 52 -0.67 -9.33 5.80
CA LEU A 52 -1.61 -9.81 6.82
C LEU A 52 -0.96 -9.98 8.19
N SER A 53 0.32 -10.36 8.23
CA SER A 53 1.06 -10.53 9.48
C SER A 53 1.24 -9.22 10.25
N THR A 54 1.06 -8.08 9.61
CA THR A 54 1.14 -6.79 10.30
C THR A 54 -0.09 -6.52 11.17
N GLY A 55 -1.14 -7.34 11.07
CA GLY A 55 -2.33 -7.27 11.92
C GLY A 55 -3.07 -5.95 11.78
N GLU A 56 -3.16 -5.20 12.87
CA GLU A 56 -3.83 -3.90 12.89
C GLU A 56 -2.83 -2.74 13.02
N ALA A 57 -1.54 -3.01 12.83
CA ALA A 57 -0.52 -1.97 12.94
C ALA A 57 -0.74 -0.88 11.90
N ARG A 58 -0.43 0.35 12.28
CA ARG A 58 -0.44 1.47 11.35
C ARG A 58 0.75 1.32 10.40
N LEU A 59 0.48 1.34 9.10
CA LEU A 59 1.51 1.21 8.07
C LEU A 59 1.85 2.59 7.52
N VAL A 60 3.13 2.92 7.51
CA VAL A 60 3.61 4.25 7.10
C VAL A 60 4.76 4.11 6.13
N GLU A 61 4.67 4.82 5.00
CA GLU A 61 5.80 5.01 4.13
C GLU A 61 6.64 6.17 4.67
N SER A 62 7.78 5.84 5.27
CA SER A 62 8.70 6.86 5.80
C SER A 62 9.68 7.29 4.74
N ALA A 63 9.78 8.59 4.50
CA ALA A 63 10.71 9.16 3.55
C ALA A 63 11.63 10.17 4.24
N THR A 64 12.86 10.26 3.74
CA THR A 64 13.86 11.19 4.29
C THR A 64 13.95 12.49 3.49
N VAL A 65 13.59 12.46 2.21
CA VAL A 65 13.62 13.63 1.36
C VAL A 65 12.27 14.34 1.41
N ASP A 66 12.29 15.61 1.73
CA ASP A 66 11.06 16.40 1.82
C ASP A 66 10.69 16.97 0.45
N ASN A 67 9.65 16.39 -0.15
CA ASN A 67 9.06 16.87 -1.39
C ASN A 67 7.58 16.50 -1.43
N GLU A 68 6.86 17.05 -2.40
CA GLU A 68 5.41 16.83 -2.52
C GLU A 68 5.03 15.37 -2.72
N VAL A 69 5.81 14.64 -3.49
CA VAL A 69 5.55 13.21 -3.76
C VAL A 69 5.66 12.43 -2.46
N ASN A 70 6.72 12.64 -1.69
CA ASN A 70 6.92 11.92 -0.44
C ASN A 70 5.90 12.31 0.62
N ARG A 71 5.46 13.56 0.64
CA ARG A 71 4.42 14.01 1.58
C ARG A 71 3.03 13.53 1.18
N LEU A 72 2.81 13.23 -0.10
CA LEU A 72 1.54 12.65 -0.54
C LEU A 72 1.47 11.16 -0.21
N TRP A 73 2.50 10.39 -0.57
CA TRP A 73 2.48 8.95 -0.48
C TRP A 73 2.99 8.41 0.85
N GLY A 74 3.78 9.20 1.54
CA GLY A 74 4.35 8.81 2.82
C GLY A 74 4.34 9.96 3.81
N GLU A 75 5.25 9.88 4.77
CA GLU A 75 5.48 10.91 5.77
C GLU A 75 6.96 11.26 5.79
N VAL A 76 7.23 12.57 5.96
CA VAL A 76 8.58 13.09 6.19
C VAL A 76 8.60 13.67 7.60
N ASN A 77 9.46 13.14 8.47
CA ASN A 77 9.51 13.54 9.88
C ASN A 77 8.14 13.45 10.57
N GLY A 78 7.37 12.41 10.26
CA GLY A 78 6.07 12.17 10.86
C GLY A 78 4.93 13.02 10.30
N SER A 79 5.14 13.72 9.19
CA SER A 79 4.14 14.60 8.58
C SER A 79 3.94 14.27 7.11
N GLY A 80 2.67 14.15 6.69
CA GLY A 80 2.30 13.85 5.30
C GLY A 80 1.00 13.07 5.26
N ARG A 81 0.47 12.86 4.05
CA ARG A 81 -0.81 12.17 3.86
C ARG A 81 -0.71 10.65 3.94
N ASN A 82 0.47 10.09 3.76
CA ASN A 82 0.72 8.66 3.86
C ASN A 82 -0.26 7.82 3.02
N MET A 83 -0.54 8.23 1.80
CA MET A 83 -1.54 7.55 0.96
C MET A 83 -1.14 6.12 0.64
N LEU A 84 0.15 5.82 0.49
CA LEU A 84 0.60 4.45 0.28
C LEU A 84 0.26 3.57 1.49
N GLY A 85 0.55 4.05 2.69
CA GLY A 85 0.19 3.33 3.91
C GLY A 85 -1.31 3.16 4.07
N VAL A 86 -2.08 4.20 3.75
CA VAL A 86 -3.56 4.14 3.80
C VAL A 86 -4.08 3.06 2.84
N LEU A 87 -3.59 3.02 1.61
CA LEU A 87 -4.02 2.03 0.63
C LEU A 87 -3.60 0.61 1.04
N LEU A 88 -2.41 0.46 1.60
CA LEU A 88 -1.96 -0.85 2.10
C LEU A 88 -2.85 -1.35 3.24
N MET A 89 -3.22 -0.47 4.17
CA MET A 89 -4.11 -0.83 5.26
C MET A 89 -5.51 -1.20 4.76
N GLU A 90 -6.00 -0.49 3.74
CA GLU A 90 -7.28 -0.80 3.09
C GLU A 90 -7.24 -2.18 2.43
N ILE A 91 -6.20 -2.47 1.66
CA ILE A 91 -6.03 -3.76 1.00
C ILE A 91 -5.90 -4.89 2.02
N ARG A 92 -5.15 -4.65 3.09
CA ARG A 92 -5.02 -5.61 4.18
C ARG A 92 -6.39 -5.99 4.76
N GLU A 93 -7.24 -5.01 5.00
CA GLU A 93 -8.58 -5.26 5.51
C GLU A 93 -9.44 -6.05 4.51
N ASP A 94 -9.38 -5.69 3.23
CA ASP A 94 -10.10 -6.41 2.18
C ASP A 94 -9.67 -7.87 2.10
N LEU A 95 -8.37 -8.13 2.13
CA LEU A 95 -7.83 -9.49 2.09
C LEU A 95 -8.23 -10.29 3.33
N ARG A 96 -8.24 -9.65 4.49
CA ARG A 96 -8.67 -10.31 5.72
C ARG A 96 -10.14 -10.70 5.65
N GLN A 97 -11.01 -9.82 5.18
CA GLN A 97 -12.42 -10.10 5.02
C GLN A 97 -12.69 -11.21 4.00
N GLU A 98 -11.95 -11.21 2.90
CA GLU A 98 -12.05 -12.28 1.90
C GLU A 98 -11.68 -13.63 2.49
N ALA A 99 -10.61 -13.70 3.28
CA ALA A 99 -10.18 -14.93 3.94
C ALA A 99 -11.22 -15.41 4.95
N GLU A 100 -11.78 -14.51 5.75
CA GLU A 100 -12.82 -14.82 6.72
C GLU A 100 -14.10 -15.31 6.02
N GLY A 101 -14.49 -14.64 4.93
CA GLY A 101 -15.63 -15.02 4.12
C GLY A 101 -15.48 -16.41 3.52
N TYR A 102 -14.30 -16.75 3.05
CA TYR A 102 -13.99 -18.08 2.53
C TYR A 102 -14.15 -19.15 3.62
N LEU A 103 -13.64 -18.90 4.82
CA LEU A 103 -13.73 -19.82 5.94
C LEU A 103 -15.19 -20.06 6.34
N VAL A 104 -15.98 -19.00 6.41
CA VAL A 104 -17.41 -19.11 6.72
C VAL A 104 -18.14 -19.91 5.65
N ALA A 105 -17.85 -19.66 4.37
CA ALA A 105 -18.48 -20.38 3.28
C ALA A 105 -18.09 -21.87 3.24
N ALA A 106 -16.94 -22.22 3.77
CA ALA A 106 -16.47 -23.61 3.83
C ALA A 106 -17.11 -24.43 4.96
N GLU A 107 -17.69 -23.75 5.94
CA GLU A 107 -18.39 -24.41 7.03
C GLU A 107 -19.74 -24.98 6.56
#